data_971de5ce7b54b944e8b0e2cd13d9968e
#
_entry.id   971de5ce7b54b944e8b0e2cd13d9968e
#
_cell.length_a   1.000
_cell.length_b   1.000
_cell.length_c   1.000
_cell.angle_alpha   90.00
_cell.angle_beta   90.00
_cell.angle_gamma   90.00
#
_symmetry.space_group_name_H-M   'P 1'
#
loop_
_entity.id
_entity.type
_entity.pdbx_description
1 polymer ?
#
loop_
_entity_poly.entity_id
_entity_poly.type
_entity_poly.pdbx_seq_one_letter_code
_entity_poly.pdbx_strand_id
1 'polypeptide(L)'
;MDLQTRGDLVVVDHPVDPALELGMIQRRAYRAEAPALLFTSVKGTRFPCLANLYGTKQRAEYVLRHGFQAVEALVGMKADPEALLRELPRLPGRLYHLTRGVFHALPVPVSRKAAPVAATRVSKEELPQVVSWPRDGGAFVTLPAVYSQEPETNWWRGWMRSNMGMYRSQISGNEYLNDEVGLHYQIHRGIGIHHQKALQRGEALPVNIVVGGPPALALSAVMPLPEGLPELVFAGVLGGRGVRICRGSSSLPLLAEADFVIEGEIRAGETKPEGPFGDHLGYYSLVHAFPVLKIHNVWARRDAIWPFTTVGRPPQEDSVLGEMIHELTGPALPTVLPGVKAVNAVDEAGVHPLLLAVASERYEPYRKRKRPQEILTAANAILGQGQLSLAKFLLIVAGEDNPDLHPTDSRALFRHLLERIDFRRDLHFQTETTIDTLDYSGSGFQTGSKVVMAAVGEPVRELPDHLEEVEVGPFRKLRVVAPGVLAVSGPDFDASAPRGEDPLLGAIDGVVPEEHHSRQFPLWVVVEDADFLSNAWENFLWVTFTRSDPATDIYGFGSRIHNKHWGCEGPLVIDARLKPHHAPALEEDPRLVARVEALAAPGGPLHGIF
;
A
#
# COMPACT_ATOMS: atom_id res chain seq x y z
N MET A 1 21.18 -7.57 -18.43
CA MET A 1 22.64 -7.80 -18.41
C MET A 1 23.31 -7.25 -17.15
N ASP A 2 23.11 -5.99 -16.75
CA ASP A 2 23.72 -5.46 -15.52
C ASP A 2 23.42 -6.30 -14.27
N LEU A 3 22.13 -6.57 -13.99
CA LEU A 3 21.73 -7.37 -12.83
C LEU A 3 22.28 -8.80 -12.89
N GLN A 4 22.33 -9.40 -14.08
CA GLN A 4 22.89 -10.74 -14.26
C GLN A 4 24.39 -10.79 -13.96
N THR A 5 25.14 -9.77 -14.40
CA THR A 5 26.58 -9.65 -14.10
C THR A 5 26.85 -9.47 -12.61
N ARG A 6 25.93 -8.86 -11.88
CA ARG A 6 25.98 -8.68 -10.42
C ARG A 6 25.55 -9.92 -9.62
N GLY A 7 24.95 -10.91 -10.26
CA GLY A 7 24.30 -12.02 -9.58
C GLY A 7 22.89 -11.68 -9.06
N ASP A 8 22.35 -10.50 -9.38
CA ASP A 8 21.04 -10.02 -8.94
C ASP A 8 19.88 -10.45 -9.86
N LEU A 9 20.17 -11.26 -10.90
CA LEU A 9 19.18 -11.82 -11.82
C LEU A 9 19.55 -13.23 -12.23
N VAL A 10 18.61 -14.15 -12.09
CA VAL A 10 18.70 -15.53 -12.55
C VAL A 10 17.73 -15.74 -13.72
N VAL A 11 18.20 -16.46 -14.76
CA VAL A 11 17.37 -16.86 -15.90
C VAL A 11 16.84 -18.26 -15.63
N VAL A 12 15.52 -18.42 -15.70
CA VAL A 12 14.82 -19.69 -15.53
C VAL A 12 14.24 -20.08 -16.90
N ASP A 13 14.81 -21.14 -17.49
CA ASP A 13 14.37 -21.67 -18.80
C ASP A 13 13.39 -22.84 -18.69
N HIS A 14 13.16 -23.33 -17.46
CA HIS A 14 12.16 -24.35 -17.18
C HIS A 14 10.75 -23.84 -17.52
N PRO A 15 9.92 -24.66 -18.22
CA PRO A 15 8.55 -24.28 -18.52
C PRO A 15 7.72 -24.07 -17.25
N VAL A 16 7.17 -22.86 -17.08
CA VAL A 16 6.32 -22.49 -15.93
C VAL A 16 4.92 -22.08 -16.39
N ASP A 17 3.95 -22.33 -15.52
CA ASP A 17 2.55 -21.96 -15.77
C ASP A 17 2.28 -20.54 -15.24
N PRO A 18 1.77 -19.60 -16.06
CA PRO A 18 1.43 -18.28 -15.58
C PRO A 18 0.22 -18.31 -14.62
N ALA A 19 -0.59 -19.35 -14.66
CA ALA A 19 -1.67 -19.54 -13.72
C ALA A 19 -1.13 -20.16 -12.41
N LEU A 20 -1.05 -19.35 -11.37
CA LEU A 20 -0.68 -19.68 -9.99
C LEU A 20 0.81 -20.00 -9.75
N GLU A 21 1.48 -20.76 -10.66
CA GLU A 21 2.85 -21.22 -10.43
C GLU A 21 3.87 -20.06 -10.42
N LEU A 22 3.77 -19.14 -11.41
CA LEU A 22 4.61 -17.94 -11.43
C LEU A 22 4.47 -17.12 -10.15
N GLY A 23 3.23 -16.89 -9.70
CA GLY A 23 2.96 -16.14 -8.48
C GLY A 23 3.52 -16.82 -7.22
N MET A 24 3.39 -18.14 -7.11
CA MET A 24 3.94 -18.91 -5.99
C MET A 24 5.47 -18.85 -5.97
N ILE A 25 6.12 -19.02 -7.11
CA ILE A 25 7.59 -18.93 -7.21
C ILE A 25 8.08 -17.54 -6.83
N GLN A 26 7.40 -16.49 -7.29
CA GLN A 26 7.76 -15.10 -6.94
C GLN A 26 7.65 -14.85 -5.43
N ARG A 27 6.59 -15.31 -4.76
CA ARG A 27 6.45 -15.17 -3.29
C ARG A 27 7.55 -15.90 -2.53
N ARG A 28 7.93 -17.12 -2.97
CA ARG A 28 9.05 -17.86 -2.35
C ARG A 28 10.38 -17.14 -2.56
N ALA A 29 10.63 -16.65 -3.78
CA ALA A 29 11.84 -15.89 -4.10
C ALA A 29 11.92 -14.60 -3.28
N TYR A 30 10.82 -13.87 -3.11
CA TYR A 30 10.79 -12.67 -2.28
C TYR A 30 11.16 -12.99 -0.81
N ARG A 31 10.49 -13.99 -0.20
CA ARG A 31 10.73 -14.39 1.19
C ARG A 31 12.16 -14.86 1.46
N ALA A 32 12.81 -15.40 0.44
CA ALA A 32 14.21 -15.84 0.50
C ALA A 32 15.20 -14.74 0.11
N GLU A 33 14.76 -13.50 -0.12
CA GLU A 33 15.58 -12.39 -0.63
C GLU A 33 16.35 -12.77 -1.91
N ALA A 34 15.79 -13.68 -2.70
CA ALA A 34 16.40 -14.21 -3.91
C ALA A 34 16.62 -13.13 -4.98
N PRO A 35 17.49 -13.37 -5.99
CA PRO A 35 17.64 -12.52 -7.15
C PRO A 35 16.32 -12.32 -7.91
N ALA A 36 16.26 -11.34 -8.79
CA ALA A 36 15.19 -11.21 -9.77
C ALA A 36 15.18 -12.46 -10.68
N LEU A 37 13.98 -12.91 -11.09
CA LEU A 37 13.80 -14.12 -11.89
C LEU A 37 13.26 -13.77 -13.28
N LEU A 38 14.03 -14.12 -14.33
CA LEU A 38 13.60 -13.99 -15.70
C LEU A 38 13.18 -15.35 -16.25
N PHE A 39 11.89 -15.58 -16.36
CA PHE A 39 11.31 -16.81 -16.94
C PHE A 39 11.25 -16.67 -18.45
N THR A 40 12.02 -17.50 -19.18
CA THR A 40 12.09 -17.46 -20.64
C THR A 40 11.13 -18.44 -21.31
N SER A 41 10.59 -19.40 -20.57
CA SER A 41 9.65 -20.41 -21.04
C SER A 41 8.35 -20.36 -20.23
N VAL A 42 7.42 -19.49 -20.63
CA VAL A 42 6.11 -19.31 -19.97
C VAL A 42 5.03 -19.90 -20.88
N LYS A 43 4.20 -20.80 -20.34
CA LYS A 43 3.13 -21.44 -21.11
C LYS A 43 2.13 -20.41 -21.66
N GLY A 44 1.69 -20.62 -22.90
CA GLY A 44 0.65 -19.82 -23.52
C GLY A 44 1.09 -18.45 -24.05
N THR A 45 2.35 -18.08 -23.90
CA THR A 45 2.90 -16.82 -24.44
C THR A 45 4.32 -17.01 -24.95
N ARG A 46 4.75 -16.13 -25.87
CA ARG A 46 6.13 -16.06 -26.34
C ARG A 46 6.98 -15.06 -25.55
N PHE A 47 6.36 -14.30 -24.67
CA PHE A 47 7.03 -13.24 -23.95
C PHE A 47 7.61 -13.74 -22.63
N PRO A 48 8.89 -13.47 -22.34
CA PRO A 48 9.47 -13.75 -21.04
C PRO A 48 8.77 -12.93 -19.94
N CYS A 49 8.69 -13.50 -18.73
CA CYS A 49 8.17 -12.83 -17.55
C CYS A 49 9.30 -12.53 -16.57
N LEU A 50 9.26 -11.34 -15.95
CA LEU A 50 10.25 -10.90 -14.95
C LEU A 50 9.55 -10.69 -13.62
N ALA A 51 10.05 -11.37 -12.59
CA ALA A 51 9.55 -11.29 -11.22
C ALA A 51 10.63 -10.85 -10.24
N ASN A 52 10.21 -10.40 -9.07
CA ASN A 52 11.08 -10.05 -7.96
C ASN A 52 12.14 -8.99 -8.31
N LEU A 53 11.83 -8.10 -9.26
CA LEU A 53 12.74 -7.04 -9.70
C LEU A 53 13.09 -6.07 -8.56
N TYR A 54 12.09 -5.73 -7.76
CA TYR A 54 12.20 -4.82 -6.60
C TYR A 54 12.24 -5.57 -5.26
N GLY A 55 12.46 -6.89 -5.27
CA GLY A 55 12.33 -7.76 -4.09
C GLY A 55 13.36 -7.52 -2.98
N THR A 56 14.38 -6.70 -3.19
CA THR A 56 15.26 -6.18 -2.13
C THR A 56 15.51 -4.70 -2.34
N LYS A 57 15.64 -3.94 -1.24
CA LYS A 57 15.93 -2.51 -1.27
C LYS A 57 17.21 -2.21 -2.04
N GLN A 58 18.29 -2.96 -1.76
CA GLN A 58 19.58 -2.76 -2.42
C GLN A 58 19.49 -2.91 -3.95
N ARG A 59 18.70 -3.87 -4.44
CA ARG A 59 18.48 -4.07 -5.87
C ARG A 59 17.61 -2.96 -6.45
N ALA A 60 16.55 -2.54 -5.76
CA ALA A 60 15.69 -1.44 -6.17
C ALA A 60 16.46 -0.12 -6.27
N GLU A 61 17.29 0.22 -5.28
CA GLU A 61 18.19 1.39 -5.31
C GLU A 61 19.17 1.32 -6.47
N TYR A 62 19.77 0.14 -6.71
CA TYR A 62 20.67 -0.03 -7.85
C TYR A 62 19.99 0.17 -9.19
N VAL A 63 18.78 -0.34 -9.35
CA VAL A 63 17.98 -0.19 -10.57
C VAL A 63 17.64 1.29 -10.83
N LEU A 64 17.43 2.08 -9.77
CA LEU A 64 17.05 3.49 -9.82
C LEU A 64 18.23 4.46 -9.61
N ARG A 65 19.47 3.97 -9.48
CA ARG A 65 20.68 4.73 -9.09
C ARG A 65 20.95 6.00 -9.89
N HIS A 66 20.47 6.08 -11.13
CA HIS A 66 20.82 7.20 -12.03
C HIS A 66 20.13 8.52 -11.70
N GLY A 67 18.96 8.49 -11.06
CA GLY A 67 18.20 9.69 -10.73
C GLY A 67 18.00 9.91 -9.23
N PHE A 68 18.34 8.94 -8.40
CA PHE A 68 18.06 8.97 -6.97
C PHE A 68 18.62 10.23 -6.29
N GLN A 69 19.90 10.56 -6.56
CA GLN A 69 20.54 11.78 -6.03
C GLN A 69 19.87 13.08 -6.49
N ALA A 70 19.32 13.11 -7.71
CA ALA A 70 18.61 14.29 -8.20
C ALA A 70 17.26 14.46 -7.48
N VAL A 71 16.57 13.35 -7.19
CA VAL A 71 15.32 13.37 -6.42
C VAL A 71 15.59 13.80 -4.98
N GLU A 72 16.59 13.22 -4.32
CA GLU A 72 17.00 13.63 -2.96
C GLU A 72 17.35 15.12 -2.88
N ALA A 73 18.08 15.62 -3.87
CA ALA A 73 18.43 17.05 -3.95
C ALA A 73 17.18 17.94 -4.10
N LEU A 74 16.20 17.53 -4.93
CA LEU A 74 14.94 18.28 -5.13
C LEU A 74 14.07 18.27 -3.87
N VAL A 75 13.94 17.13 -3.23
CA VAL A 75 13.15 16.97 -1.99
C VAL A 75 13.81 17.73 -0.84
N GLY A 76 15.12 17.60 -0.67
CA GLY A 76 15.90 18.30 0.35
C GLY A 76 15.81 19.83 0.20
N MET A 77 15.83 20.35 -1.03
CA MET A 77 15.66 21.78 -1.30
C MET A 77 14.26 22.28 -0.88
N LYS A 78 13.23 21.47 -1.08
CA LYS A 78 11.87 21.80 -0.64
C LYS A 78 11.73 21.71 0.88
N ALA A 79 12.39 20.75 1.51
CA ALA A 79 12.34 20.52 2.95
C ALA A 79 13.07 21.63 3.75
N ASP A 80 14.26 22.04 3.33
CA ASP A 80 15.06 23.10 3.97
C ASP A 80 15.74 23.98 2.91
N PRO A 81 15.07 25.02 2.40
CA PRO A 81 15.68 25.96 1.45
C PRO A 81 16.93 26.68 1.99
N GLU A 82 17.02 26.86 3.33
CA GLU A 82 18.16 27.52 3.98
C GLU A 82 19.39 26.59 4.08
N ALA A 83 19.20 25.28 4.05
CA ALA A 83 20.31 24.34 4.04
C ALA A 83 21.23 24.53 2.82
N LEU A 84 20.69 25.00 1.69
CA LEU A 84 21.48 25.38 0.53
C LEU A 84 22.51 26.47 0.85
N LEU A 85 22.16 27.41 1.72
CA LEU A 85 23.04 28.51 2.11
C LEU A 85 24.05 28.09 3.19
N ARG A 86 23.68 27.11 4.03
CA ARG A 86 24.55 26.61 5.12
C ARG A 86 25.63 25.64 4.60
N GLU A 87 25.34 24.90 3.53
CA GLU A 87 26.26 23.90 2.97
C GLU A 87 26.94 24.38 1.69
N LEU A 88 27.42 25.62 1.65
CA LEU A 88 28.12 26.23 0.52
C LEU A 88 29.18 25.33 -0.16
N PRO A 89 29.99 24.51 0.55
CA PRO A 89 30.97 23.63 -0.09
C PRO A 89 30.37 22.51 -0.94
N ARG A 90 29.13 22.09 -0.65
CA ARG A 90 28.40 21.04 -1.40
C ARG A 90 27.51 21.60 -2.51
N LEU A 91 27.38 22.93 -2.57
CA LEU A 91 26.52 23.65 -3.51
C LEU A 91 26.78 23.28 -4.99
N PRO A 92 28.05 23.18 -5.49
CA PRO A 92 28.28 22.86 -6.89
C PRO A 92 27.76 21.48 -7.31
N GLY A 93 27.91 20.46 -6.44
CA GLY A 93 27.39 19.11 -6.70
C GLY A 93 25.85 19.08 -6.69
N ARG A 94 25.23 19.70 -5.69
CA ARG A 94 23.75 19.80 -5.62
C ARG A 94 23.17 20.58 -6.80
N LEU A 95 23.80 21.71 -7.18
CA LEU A 95 23.37 22.49 -8.34
C LEU A 95 23.50 21.70 -9.64
N TYR A 96 24.55 20.89 -9.78
CA TYR A 96 24.72 19.97 -10.91
C TYR A 96 23.58 18.94 -10.95
N HIS A 97 23.23 18.30 -9.84
CA HIS A 97 22.12 17.34 -9.79
C HIS A 97 20.77 18.01 -10.06
N LEU A 98 20.53 19.21 -9.52
CA LEU A 98 19.33 20.00 -9.77
C LEU A 98 19.17 20.40 -11.24
N THR A 99 20.22 20.96 -11.85
CA THR A 99 20.16 21.34 -13.27
C THR A 99 19.95 20.12 -14.15
N ARG A 100 20.63 19.02 -13.87
CA ARG A 100 20.44 17.76 -14.56
C ARG A 100 19.01 17.23 -14.39
N GLY A 101 18.46 17.29 -13.17
CA GLY A 101 17.08 16.92 -12.86
C GLY A 101 16.06 17.70 -13.68
N VAL A 102 16.22 19.03 -13.78
CA VAL A 102 15.33 19.89 -14.58
C VAL A 102 15.38 19.52 -16.08
N PHE A 103 16.55 19.24 -16.63
CA PHE A 103 16.66 18.77 -18.03
C PHE A 103 16.00 17.41 -18.24
N HIS A 104 16.12 16.51 -17.28
CA HIS A 104 15.53 15.17 -17.35
C HIS A 104 14.01 15.17 -17.09
N ALA A 105 13.47 16.23 -16.51
CA ALA A 105 12.04 16.40 -16.28
C ALA A 105 11.22 16.49 -17.58
N LEU A 106 11.85 16.95 -18.66
CA LEU A 106 11.14 17.19 -19.92
C LEU A 106 11.03 15.90 -20.75
N PRO A 107 9.81 15.49 -21.18
CA PRO A 107 9.65 14.40 -22.12
C PRO A 107 10.34 14.67 -23.43
N VAL A 108 10.95 13.64 -24.02
CA VAL A 108 11.71 13.74 -25.28
C VAL A 108 10.89 13.12 -26.40
N PRO A 109 10.37 13.92 -27.35
CA PRO A 109 9.65 13.38 -28.48
C PRO A 109 10.60 12.68 -29.45
N VAL A 110 10.16 11.50 -29.88
CA VAL A 110 10.87 10.70 -30.88
C VAL A 110 9.95 10.33 -32.03
N SER A 111 10.52 10.01 -33.18
CA SER A 111 9.72 9.46 -34.28
C SER A 111 9.22 8.06 -33.90
N ARG A 112 8.06 7.66 -34.42
CA ARG A 112 7.50 6.33 -34.21
C ARG A 112 8.46 5.22 -34.65
N LYS A 113 9.24 5.44 -35.67
CA LYS A 113 10.27 4.49 -36.17
C LYS A 113 11.41 4.28 -35.17
N ALA A 114 11.67 5.27 -34.32
CA ALA A 114 12.70 5.24 -33.27
C ALA A 114 12.14 4.81 -31.90
N ALA A 115 10.86 4.49 -31.81
CA ALA A 115 10.18 4.06 -30.59
C ALA A 115 10.13 2.51 -30.54
N PRO A 116 10.90 1.86 -29.63
CA PRO A 116 10.94 0.39 -29.55
C PRO A 116 9.56 -0.25 -29.35
N VAL A 117 8.69 0.36 -28.53
CA VAL A 117 7.34 -0.14 -28.25
C VAL A 117 6.48 -0.24 -29.52
N ALA A 118 6.70 0.62 -30.50
CA ALA A 118 5.93 0.64 -31.75
C ALA A 118 6.41 -0.37 -32.80
N ALA A 119 7.29 -1.31 -32.43
CA ALA A 119 7.89 -2.28 -33.33
C ALA A 119 6.87 -3.32 -33.84
N THR A 120 5.97 -3.80 -33.00
CA THR A 120 4.95 -4.81 -33.35
C THR A 120 3.61 -4.47 -32.73
N ARG A 121 2.53 -5.02 -33.35
CA ARG A 121 1.20 -5.11 -32.75
C ARG A 121 0.93 -6.56 -32.39
N VAL A 122 0.31 -6.77 -31.27
CA VAL A 122 -0.07 -8.09 -30.77
C VAL A 122 -1.52 -8.06 -30.32
N SER A 123 -2.11 -9.23 -30.14
CA SER A 123 -3.43 -9.33 -29.52
C SER A 123 -3.31 -9.40 -27.98
N LYS A 124 -4.40 -9.14 -27.27
CA LYS A 124 -4.45 -9.26 -25.81
C LYS A 124 -4.18 -10.69 -25.35
N GLU A 125 -4.63 -11.68 -26.12
CA GLU A 125 -4.47 -13.11 -25.84
C GLU A 125 -3.02 -13.59 -25.92
N GLU A 126 -2.15 -12.88 -26.68
CA GLU A 126 -0.72 -13.17 -26.74
C GLU A 126 0.04 -12.72 -25.48
N LEU A 127 -0.56 -11.82 -24.68
CA LEU A 127 0.05 -11.33 -23.44
C LEU A 127 0.11 -12.42 -22.38
N PRO A 128 1.10 -12.41 -21.48
CA PRO A 128 1.16 -13.34 -20.36
C PRO A 128 -0.09 -13.24 -19.48
N GLN A 129 -0.80 -14.36 -19.32
CA GLN A 129 -2.04 -14.43 -18.53
C GLN A 129 -1.71 -14.82 -17.09
N VAL A 130 -1.10 -13.89 -16.33
CA VAL A 130 -0.66 -14.13 -14.95
C VAL A 130 -1.83 -14.08 -13.99
N VAL A 131 -2.12 -15.23 -13.37
CA VAL A 131 -3.08 -15.38 -12.25
C VAL A 131 -2.29 -15.72 -11.00
N SER A 132 -2.39 -14.93 -9.95
CA SER A 132 -1.53 -15.06 -8.76
C SER A 132 -2.13 -15.90 -7.65
N TRP A 133 -3.46 -15.89 -7.49
CA TRP A 133 -4.16 -16.58 -6.41
C TRP A 133 -5.33 -17.43 -6.93
N PRO A 134 -5.68 -18.53 -6.20
CA PRO A 134 -6.67 -19.49 -6.69
C PRO A 134 -8.07 -18.92 -6.97
N ARG A 135 -8.46 -17.83 -6.31
CA ARG A 135 -9.77 -17.20 -6.48
C ARG A 135 -9.71 -15.90 -7.27
N ASP A 136 -8.56 -15.56 -7.88
CA ASP A 136 -8.50 -14.39 -8.78
C ASP A 136 -9.51 -14.56 -9.93
N GLY A 137 -10.23 -13.49 -10.25
CA GLY A 137 -11.26 -13.49 -11.29
C GLY A 137 -10.74 -13.68 -12.72
N GLY A 138 -9.41 -13.76 -12.87
CA GLY A 138 -8.71 -13.95 -14.14
C GLY A 138 -7.28 -13.44 -14.05
N ALA A 139 -6.67 -13.16 -15.21
CA ALA A 139 -5.31 -12.63 -15.26
C ALA A 139 -5.28 -11.11 -15.08
N PHE A 140 -4.25 -10.64 -14.36
CA PHE A 140 -4.06 -9.22 -14.05
C PHE A 140 -2.68 -8.71 -14.47
N VAL A 141 -2.63 -7.45 -14.87
CA VAL A 141 -1.39 -6.65 -14.91
C VAL A 141 -1.18 -6.08 -13.52
N THR A 142 -0.11 -6.48 -12.85
CA THR A 142 0.14 -6.13 -11.44
C THR A 142 1.19 -5.02 -11.26
N LEU A 143 1.99 -4.71 -12.30
CA LEU A 143 2.93 -3.59 -12.33
C LEU A 143 2.67 -2.65 -13.53
N PRO A 144 1.43 -2.17 -13.74
CA PRO A 144 1.14 -1.23 -14.82
C PRO A 144 1.49 0.20 -14.41
N ALA A 145 1.86 1.02 -15.39
CA ALA A 145 1.80 2.48 -15.28
C ALA A 145 0.65 2.96 -16.19
N VAL A 146 -0.51 3.23 -15.58
CA VAL A 146 -1.71 3.65 -16.30
C VAL A 146 -1.66 5.15 -16.55
N TYR A 147 -1.57 5.54 -17.81
CA TYR A 147 -1.38 6.91 -18.23
C TYR A 147 -2.65 7.51 -18.81
N SER A 148 -3.02 8.68 -18.35
CA SER A 148 -4.13 9.50 -18.87
C SER A 148 -3.74 10.97 -18.89
N GLN A 149 -4.47 11.77 -19.65
CA GLN A 149 -4.32 13.23 -19.70
C GLN A 149 -5.68 13.89 -19.45
N GLU A 150 -5.63 15.11 -18.94
CA GLU A 150 -6.83 15.94 -18.83
C GLU A 150 -7.46 16.13 -20.23
N PRO A 151 -8.78 15.98 -20.39
CA PRO A 151 -9.48 16.31 -21.64
C PRO A 151 -9.09 17.70 -22.16
N GLU A 152 -9.17 17.92 -23.48
CA GLU A 152 -8.74 19.13 -24.20
C GLU A 152 -7.23 19.33 -24.39
N THR A 153 -6.43 18.43 -23.85
CA THR A 153 -4.99 18.49 -24.10
C THR A 153 -4.60 17.74 -25.38
N ASN A 154 -3.47 18.08 -25.94
CA ASN A 154 -2.92 17.36 -27.09
C ASN A 154 -1.71 16.48 -26.66
N TRP A 155 -1.43 15.47 -27.47
CA TRP A 155 -0.36 14.50 -27.18
C TRP A 155 1.00 15.14 -26.85
N TRP A 156 1.29 16.34 -27.38
CA TRP A 156 2.57 17.01 -27.21
C TRP A 156 2.68 17.86 -25.94
N ARG A 157 1.59 18.51 -25.53
CA ARG A 157 1.57 19.41 -24.35
C ARG A 157 0.81 18.81 -23.15
N GLY A 158 0.00 17.81 -23.40
CA GLY A 158 -0.85 17.19 -22.38
C GLY A 158 -0.09 16.55 -21.23
N TRP A 159 1.19 16.24 -21.39
CA TRP A 159 2.03 15.68 -20.34
C TRP A 159 2.11 16.56 -19.08
N MET A 160 1.95 17.88 -19.20
CA MET A 160 1.91 18.80 -18.05
C MET A 160 0.64 18.62 -17.19
N ARG A 161 -0.40 17.99 -17.76
CA ARG A 161 -1.68 17.70 -17.11
C ARG A 161 -2.00 16.22 -17.26
N SER A 162 -0.97 15.40 -17.07
CA SER A 162 -1.10 13.95 -17.11
C SER A 162 -1.13 13.37 -15.70
N ASN A 163 -1.72 12.20 -15.61
CA ASN A 163 -1.62 11.30 -14.47
C ASN A 163 -1.04 9.98 -14.94
N MET A 164 -0.15 9.41 -14.16
CA MET A 164 0.38 8.08 -14.38
C MET A 164 0.38 7.34 -13.04
N GLY A 165 -0.57 6.42 -12.86
CA GLY A 165 -0.75 5.70 -11.61
C GLY A 165 -0.64 4.18 -11.77
N MET A 166 -0.24 3.48 -10.72
CA MET A 166 -0.25 2.02 -10.69
C MET A 166 -1.66 1.55 -10.29
N TYR A 167 -2.44 1.16 -11.29
CA TYR A 167 -3.80 0.66 -11.12
C TYR A 167 -3.90 -0.73 -11.73
N ARG A 168 -4.17 -1.75 -10.90
CA ARG A 168 -4.31 -3.12 -11.39
C ARG A 168 -5.30 -3.17 -12.55
N SER A 169 -5.00 -3.99 -13.54
CA SER A 169 -5.82 -4.09 -14.74
C SER A 169 -6.12 -5.55 -15.05
N GLN A 170 -7.42 -5.90 -15.08
CA GLN A 170 -7.86 -7.27 -15.36
C GLN A 170 -7.95 -7.49 -16.85
N ILE A 171 -7.05 -8.33 -17.40
CA ILE A 171 -6.96 -8.57 -18.84
C ILE A 171 -7.77 -9.78 -19.32
N SER A 172 -8.21 -10.67 -18.43
CA SER A 172 -9.06 -11.80 -18.80
C SER A 172 -9.94 -12.24 -17.63
N GLY A 173 -10.83 -13.18 -17.89
CA GLY A 173 -11.81 -13.68 -16.91
C GLY A 173 -13.05 -12.79 -16.80
N ASN A 174 -13.94 -13.13 -15.87
CA ASN A 174 -15.26 -12.55 -15.72
C ASN A 174 -15.99 -12.39 -17.08
N GLU A 175 -16.54 -11.20 -17.38
CA GLU A 175 -17.29 -10.90 -18.60
C GLU A 175 -16.48 -10.12 -19.65
N TYR A 176 -15.14 -10.03 -19.50
CA TYR A 176 -14.31 -9.25 -20.40
C TYR A 176 -14.14 -9.91 -21.76
N LEU A 177 -14.47 -9.15 -22.82
CA LEU A 177 -14.24 -9.54 -24.20
C LEU A 177 -12.77 -9.39 -24.61
N ASN A 178 -12.42 -9.88 -25.81
CA ASN A 178 -11.03 -9.84 -26.30
C ASN A 178 -10.49 -8.42 -26.51
N ASP A 179 -11.37 -7.45 -26.71
CA ASP A 179 -11.05 -6.02 -26.86
C ASP A 179 -11.30 -5.20 -25.58
N GLU A 180 -11.37 -5.86 -24.42
CA GLU A 180 -11.69 -5.20 -23.15
C GLU A 180 -10.67 -5.51 -22.06
N VAL A 181 -10.47 -4.52 -21.16
CA VAL A 181 -9.68 -4.64 -19.93
C VAL A 181 -10.45 -3.96 -18.81
N GLY A 182 -10.57 -4.62 -17.65
CA GLY A 182 -11.08 -4.01 -16.43
C GLY A 182 -10.03 -3.11 -15.81
N LEU A 183 -10.40 -1.90 -15.43
CA LEU A 183 -9.49 -0.94 -14.85
C LEU A 183 -9.95 -0.50 -13.46
N HIS A 184 -9.24 -0.97 -12.43
CA HIS A 184 -9.51 -0.61 -11.05
C HIS A 184 -8.65 0.58 -10.61
N TYR A 185 -9.29 1.69 -10.26
CA TYR A 185 -8.62 2.80 -9.58
C TYR A 185 -9.38 3.24 -8.33
N GLN A 186 -8.61 3.55 -7.31
CA GLN A 186 -9.14 3.97 -6.02
C GLN A 186 -9.53 5.44 -6.01
N ILE A 187 -10.27 5.83 -4.97
CA ILE A 187 -10.56 7.24 -4.64
C ILE A 187 -9.25 8.03 -4.45
N HIS A 188 -9.33 9.35 -4.59
CA HIS A 188 -8.17 10.27 -4.49
C HIS A 188 -7.07 10.05 -5.54
N ARG A 189 -7.39 9.38 -6.67
CA ARG A 189 -6.45 9.19 -7.78
C ARG A 189 -6.73 10.14 -8.93
N GLY A 190 -5.67 10.68 -9.55
CA GLY A 190 -5.78 11.68 -10.62
C GLY A 190 -6.57 11.22 -11.85
N ILE A 191 -6.53 9.91 -12.19
CA ILE A 191 -7.35 9.35 -13.27
C ILE A 191 -8.85 9.53 -13.03
N GLY A 192 -9.32 9.48 -11.77
CA GLY A 192 -10.73 9.72 -11.42
C GLY A 192 -11.17 11.14 -11.80
N ILE A 193 -10.29 12.13 -11.59
CA ILE A 193 -10.54 13.53 -11.97
C ILE A 193 -10.64 13.66 -13.50
N HIS A 194 -9.72 13.02 -14.25
CA HIS A 194 -9.75 13.03 -15.71
C HIS A 194 -11.01 12.35 -16.24
N HIS A 195 -11.41 11.20 -15.65
CA HIS A 195 -12.63 10.50 -16.03
C HIS A 195 -13.87 11.35 -15.78
N GLN A 196 -13.97 11.98 -14.60
CA GLN A 196 -15.10 12.89 -14.31
C GLN A 196 -15.19 14.05 -15.29
N LYS A 197 -14.07 14.68 -15.66
CA LYS A 197 -14.04 15.76 -16.66
C LYS A 197 -14.49 15.27 -18.03
N ALA A 198 -14.06 14.08 -18.46
CA ALA A 198 -14.49 13.47 -19.71
C ALA A 198 -16.01 13.20 -19.72
N LEU A 199 -16.53 12.63 -18.62
CA LEU A 199 -17.99 12.41 -18.43
C LEU A 199 -18.80 13.70 -18.53
N GLN A 200 -18.37 14.78 -17.88
CA GLN A 200 -19.03 16.08 -17.93
C GLN A 200 -19.09 16.66 -19.35
N ARG A 201 -18.17 16.27 -20.21
CA ARG A 201 -18.09 16.70 -21.62
C ARG A 201 -18.81 15.74 -22.57
N GLY A 202 -19.26 14.59 -22.08
CA GLY A 202 -19.82 13.51 -22.92
C GLY A 202 -18.79 12.86 -23.84
N GLU A 203 -17.51 12.88 -23.46
CA GLU A 203 -16.39 12.34 -24.22
C GLU A 203 -15.88 11.05 -23.57
N ALA A 204 -15.33 10.13 -24.37
CA ALA A 204 -14.55 8.99 -23.85
C ALA A 204 -13.21 9.51 -23.31
N LEU A 205 -12.70 8.88 -22.25
CA LEU A 205 -11.35 9.15 -21.71
C LEU A 205 -10.33 8.22 -22.38
N PRO A 206 -9.41 8.74 -23.18
CA PRO A 206 -8.27 7.95 -23.67
C PRO A 206 -7.36 7.52 -22.51
N VAL A 207 -6.93 6.25 -22.50
CA VAL A 207 -6.05 5.69 -21.48
C VAL A 207 -5.05 4.74 -22.13
N ASN A 208 -3.80 4.79 -21.68
CA ASN A 208 -2.75 3.85 -22.05
C ASN A 208 -2.31 3.06 -20.81
N ILE A 209 -2.41 1.73 -20.84
CA ILE A 209 -1.81 0.86 -19.82
C ILE A 209 -0.40 0.51 -20.31
N VAL A 210 0.60 1.03 -19.63
CA VAL A 210 2.03 0.83 -19.95
C VAL A 210 2.57 -0.28 -19.06
N VAL A 211 3.22 -1.26 -19.65
CA VAL A 211 3.81 -2.40 -18.92
C VAL A 211 5.30 -2.49 -19.27
N GLY A 212 6.14 -2.57 -18.24
CA GLY A 212 7.58 -2.62 -18.40
C GLY A 212 8.22 -1.31 -18.89
N GLY A 213 9.43 -1.41 -19.41
CA GLY A 213 10.26 -0.29 -19.82
C GLY A 213 11.18 0.21 -18.71
N PRO A 214 11.57 1.51 -18.69
CA PRO A 214 12.45 2.04 -17.65
C PRO A 214 11.86 1.84 -16.24
N PRO A 215 12.61 1.25 -15.30
CA PRO A 215 12.12 0.97 -13.94
C PRO A 215 11.58 2.20 -13.19
N ALA A 216 12.08 3.39 -13.51
CA ALA A 216 11.59 4.65 -12.97
C ALA A 216 10.09 4.90 -13.23
N LEU A 217 9.49 4.30 -14.27
CA LEU A 217 8.06 4.40 -14.54
C LEU A 217 7.25 3.72 -13.44
N ALA A 218 7.64 2.53 -13.02
CA ALA A 218 6.93 1.77 -11.98
C ALA A 218 6.95 2.52 -10.64
N LEU A 219 8.13 2.96 -10.14
CA LEU A 219 8.20 3.72 -8.89
C LEU A 219 7.44 5.05 -9.00
N SER A 220 7.54 5.76 -10.14
CA SER A 220 6.83 7.02 -10.32
C SER A 220 5.31 6.84 -10.31
N ALA A 221 4.80 5.70 -10.79
CA ALA A 221 3.37 5.40 -10.82
C ALA A 221 2.77 5.12 -9.42
N VAL A 222 3.58 4.79 -8.42
CA VAL A 222 3.14 4.59 -7.03
C VAL A 222 3.42 5.80 -6.14
N MET A 223 4.25 6.77 -6.60
CA MET A 223 4.63 7.94 -5.81
C MET A 223 3.42 8.83 -5.49
N PRO A 224 3.20 9.22 -4.22
CA PRO A 224 2.18 10.19 -3.83
C PRO A 224 2.69 11.63 -4.10
N LEU A 225 2.80 11.99 -5.37
CA LEU A 225 3.30 13.32 -5.74
C LEU A 225 2.29 14.42 -5.39
N PRO A 226 2.77 15.65 -5.10
CA PRO A 226 1.90 16.80 -4.92
C PRO A 226 1.07 17.07 -6.18
N GLU A 227 -0.16 17.55 -5.98
CA GLU A 227 -1.03 17.95 -7.09
C GLU A 227 -0.33 18.96 -8.00
N GLY A 228 -0.44 18.74 -9.32
CA GLY A 228 0.19 19.57 -10.33
C GLY A 228 1.63 19.18 -10.71
N LEU A 229 2.22 18.17 -10.05
CA LEU A 229 3.49 17.56 -10.47
C LEU A 229 3.22 16.23 -11.17
N PRO A 230 3.33 16.15 -12.51
CA PRO A 230 3.06 14.91 -13.23
C PRO A 230 4.09 13.82 -12.93
N GLU A 231 3.63 12.58 -12.72
CA GLU A 231 4.48 11.41 -12.49
C GLU A 231 5.44 11.16 -13.67
N LEU A 232 5.04 11.52 -14.89
CA LEU A 232 5.89 11.42 -16.07
C LEU A 232 7.16 12.29 -15.97
N VAL A 233 7.03 13.49 -15.39
CA VAL A 233 8.14 14.41 -15.09
C VAL A 233 9.06 13.79 -14.06
N PHE A 234 8.48 13.27 -12.98
CA PHE A 234 9.22 12.60 -11.91
C PHE A 234 9.96 11.37 -12.43
N ALA A 235 9.33 10.57 -13.32
CA ALA A 235 9.95 9.42 -13.95
C ALA A 235 11.20 9.79 -14.78
N GLY A 236 11.17 10.93 -15.43
CA GLY A 236 12.34 11.45 -16.16
C GLY A 236 13.49 11.79 -15.22
N VAL A 237 13.22 12.51 -14.14
CA VAL A 237 14.22 12.86 -13.11
C VAL A 237 14.79 11.60 -12.47
N LEU A 238 13.93 10.70 -12.00
CA LEU A 238 14.30 9.44 -11.34
C LEU A 238 15.06 8.49 -12.27
N GLY A 239 14.69 8.45 -13.56
CA GLY A 239 15.37 7.67 -14.58
C GLY A 239 16.70 8.26 -15.07
N GLY A 240 17.05 9.49 -14.61
CA GLY A 240 18.25 10.20 -15.02
C GLY A 240 18.28 10.60 -16.50
N ARG A 241 17.10 10.62 -17.15
CA ARG A 241 16.89 11.05 -18.54
C ARG A 241 15.42 11.30 -18.83
N GLY A 242 15.13 12.26 -19.71
CA GLY A 242 13.76 12.55 -20.12
C GLY A 242 13.06 11.34 -20.72
N VAL A 243 11.81 11.10 -20.28
CA VAL A 243 10.99 10.00 -20.82
C VAL A 243 10.74 10.21 -22.31
N ARG A 244 11.11 9.23 -23.13
CA ARG A 244 10.90 9.29 -24.58
C ARG A 244 9.44 8.99 -24.91
N ILE A 245 8.81 9.88 -25.68
CA ILE A 245 7.42 9.76 -26.10
C ILE A 245 7.30 9.80 -27.63
N CYS A 246 6.35 9.06 -28.18
CA CYS A 246 6.02 9.15 -29.60
C CYS A 246 4.51 9.23 -29.81
N ARG A 247 4.06 9.59 -31.01
CA ARG A 247 2.65 9.66 -31.36
C ARG A 247 2.04 8.27 -31.44
N GLY A 248 0.98 8.02 -30.65
CA GLY A 248 0.12 6.84 -30.71
C GLY A 248 -0.95 6.93 -31.78
N SER A 249 -1.97 6.10 -31.68
CA SER A 249 -3.18 6.15 -32.51
C SER A 249 -4.26 7.05 -31.92
N SER A 250 -4.25 7.22 -30.60
CA SER A 250 -5.14 8.12 -29.84
C SER A 250 -4.54 9.52 -29.67
N SER A 251 -5.21 10.36 -28.88
CA SER A 251 -4.69 11.68 -28.47
C SER A 251 -3.55 11.59 -27.46
N LEU A 252 -3.29 10.40 -26.87
CA LEU A 252 -2.21 10.19 -25.91
C LEU A 252 -0.88 9.83 -26.58
N PRO A 253 0.26 10.20 -25.97
CA PRO A 253 1.56 9.69 -26.39
C PRO A 253 1.73 8.23 -25.97
N LEU A 254 2.44 7.43 -26.79
CA LEU A 254 3.03 6.19 -26.34
C LEU A 254 4.35 6.48 -25.61
N LEU A 255 4.61 5.81 -24.50
CA LEU A 255 5.92 5.80 -23.85
C LEU A 255 6.84 4.91 -24.69
N ALA A 256 7.79 5.54 -25.39
CA ALA A 256 8.53 4.92 -26.51
C ALA A 256 9.38 3.70 -26.08
N GLU A 257 9.81 3.66 -24.84
CA GLU A 257 10.70 2.62 -24.29
C GLU A 257 9.97 1.57 -23.45
N ALA A 258 8.63 1.63 -23.35
CA ALA A 258 7.84 0.59 -22.72
C ALA A 258 8.04 -0.77 -23.42
N ASP A 259 7.86 -1.85 -22.68
CA ASP A 259 7.81 -3.19 -23.25
C ASP A 259 6.47 -3.39 -23.98
N PHE A 260 5.37 -3.01 -23.33
CA PHE A 260 4.03 -3.05 -23.91
C PHE A 260 3.26 -1.76 -23.62
N VAL A 261 2.34 -1.41 -24.53
CA VAL A 261 1.31 -0.40 -24.29
C VAL A 261 -0.03 -0.92 -24.82
N ILE A 262 -1.02 -1.04 -23.92
CA ILE A 262 -2.42 -1.30 -24.28
C ILE A 262 -3.07 0.07 -24.42
N GLU A 263 -3.37 0.46 -25.64
CA GLU A 263 -3.96 1.75 -26.00
C GLU A 263 -5.49 1.59 -26.15
N GLY A 264 -6.26 2.41 -25.45
CA GLY A 264 -7.71 2.32 -25.50
C GLY A 264 -8.42 3.54 -24.94
N GLU A 265 -9.72 3.40 -24.68
CA GLU A 265 -10.57 4.44 -24.12
C GLU A 265 -11.59 3.88 -23.12
N ILE A 266 -11.93 4.68 -22.11
CA ILE A 266 -13.03 4.41 -21.19
C ILE A 266 -14.25 5.22 -21.66
N ARG A 267 -15.37 4.53 -21.92
CA ARG A 267 -16.63 5.15 -22.33
C ARG A 267 -17.54 5.39 -21.15
N ALA A 268 -18.35 6.45 -21.25
CA ALA A 268 -19.30 6.81 -20.21
C ALA A 268 -20.28 5.66 -19.93
N GLY A 269 -20.41 5.29 -18.65
CA GLY A 269 -21.36 4.28 -18.18
C GLY A 269 -21.01 2.82 -18.49
N GLU A 270 -19.91 2.53 -19.20
CA GLU A 270 -19.48 1.16 -19.46
C GLU A 270 -18.69 0.62 -18.25
N THR A 271 -19.32 -0.23 -17.46
CA THR A 271 -18.71 -0.94 -16.33
C THR A 271 -18.97 -2.44 -16.43
N LYS A 272 -18.05 -3.24 -15.90
CA LYS A 272 -18.19 -4.69 -15.76
C LYS A 272 -17.65 -5.16 -14.41
N PRO A 273 -18.07 -6.36 -13.95
CA PRO A 273 -17.50 -6.97 -12.75
C PRO A 273 -15.97 -7.10 -12.86
N GLU A 274 -15.23 -6.55 -11.91
CA GLU A 274 -13.79 -6.67 -11.75
C GLU A 274 -13.48 -7.42 -10.46
N GLY A 275 -12.46 -8.27 -10.48
CA GLY A 275 -12.10 -9.10 -9.35
C GLY A 275 -12.78 -10.48 -9.34
N PRO A 276 -12.63 -11.28 -8.27
CA PRO A 276 -11.78 -11.00 -7.11
C PRO A 276 -10.30 -10.91 -7.50
N PHE A 277 -9.52 -10.26 -6.64
CA PHE A 277 -8.07 -10.13 -6.79
C PHE A 277 -7.40 -10.28 -5.43
N GLY A 278 -6.34 -11.08 -5.34
CA GLY A 278 -5.53 -11.16 -4.13
C GLY A 278 -4.79 -9.85 -3.90
N ASP A 279 -5.13 -9.13 -2.83
CA ASP A 279 -4.73 -7.75 -2.64
C ASP A 279 -3.79 -7.53 -1.44
N HIS A 280 -3.22 -6.33 -1.35
CA HIS A 280 -2.17 -5.94 -0.39
C HIS A 280 -2.58 -6.02 1.09
N LEU A 281 -3.87 -6.00 1.39
CA LEU A 281 -4.36 -6.26 2.76
C LEU A 281 -4.26 -7.74 3.18
N GLY A 282 -3.87 -8.65 2.27
CA GLY A 282 -3.81 -10.09 2.56
C GLY A 282 -5.14 -10.81 2.42
N TYR A 283 -6.11 -10.17 1.82
CA TYR A 283 -7.45 -10.69 1.52
C TYR A 283 -7.76 -10.54 0.03
N TYR A 284 -8.77 -11.29 -0.44
CA TYR A 284 -9.30 -11.03 -1.78
C TYR A 284 -10.09 -9.72 -1.78
N SER A 285 -9.94 -8.89 -2.81
CA SER A 285 -10.94 -7.88 -3.07
C SER A 285 -12.25 -8.55 -3.47
N LEU A 286 -13.38 -7.97 -3.08
CA LEU A 286 -14.68 -8.42 -3.57
C LEU A 286 -14.88 -7.95 -5.02
N VAL A 287 -15.87 -8.55 -5.69
CA VAL A 287 -16.24 -8.19 -7.06
C VAL A 287 -17.06 -6.91 -7.06
N HIS A 288 -16.61 -5.92 -7.81
CA HIS A 288 -17.32 -4.66 -7.97
C HIS A 288 -17.37 -4.24 -9.44
N ALA A 289 -18.36 -3.41 -9.80
CA ALA A 289 -18.44 -2.84 -11.13
C ALA A 289 -17.41 -1.71 -11.30
N PHE A 290 -16.43 -1.92 -12.17
CA PHE A 290 -15.41 -0.93 -12.51
C PHE A 290 -15.43 -0.58 -14.01
N PRO A 291 -14.86 0.59 -14.39
CA PRO A 291 -14.79 1.00 -15.78
C PRO A 291 -14.09 -0.01 -16.68
N VAL A 292 -14.59 -0.12 -17.91
CA VAL A 292 -14.01 -0.95 -18.96
C VAL A 292 -13.19 -0.10 -19.91
N LEU A 293 -11.94 -0.47 -20.12
CA LEU A 293 -11.11 0.04 -21.20
C LEU A 293 -11.39 -0.74 -22.47
N LYS A 294 -11.89 -0.09 -23.52
CA LYS A 294 -12.00 -0.64 -24.88
C LYS A 294 -10.66 -0.49 -25.59
N ILE A 295 -10.07 -1.61 -25.98
CA ILE A 295 -8.73 -1.66 -26.60
C ILE A 295 -8.83 -1.25 -28.07
N HIS A 296 -7.94 -0.36 -28.48
CA HIS A 296 -7.73 0.00 -29.88
C HIS A 296 -6.50 -0.71 -30.46
N ASN A 297 -5.41 -0.78 -29.69
CA ASN A 297 -4.17 -1.43 -30.09
C ASN A 297 -3.43 -1.96 -28.87
N VAL A 298 -2.71 -3.05 -29.07
CA VAL A 298 -1.68 -3.52 -28.14
C VAL A 298 -0.33 -3.45 -28.86
N TRP A 299 0.54 -2.58 -28.38
CA TRP A 299 1.89 -2.39 -28.88
C TRP A 299 2.88 -3.18 -28.07
N ALA A 300 3.88 -3.78 -28.71
CA ALA A 300 4.96 -4.50 -28.05
C ALA A 300 6.29 -4.26 -28.76
N ARG A 301 7.36 -4.09 -27.97
CA ARG A 301 8.72 -4.12 -28.53
C ARG A 301 9.08 -5.57 -28.92
N ARG A 302 10.10 -5.73 -29.76
CA ARG A 302 10.46 -7.07 -30.29
C ARG A 302 10.94 -8.02 -29.19
N ASP A 303 11.71 -7.52 -28.25
CA ASP A 303 12.30 -8.21 -27.10
C ASP A 303 11.58 -7.83 -25.80
N ALA A 304 10.27 -7.69 -25.85
CA ALA A 304 9.45 -7.30 -24.71
C ALA A 304 9.51 -8.32 -23.57
N ILE A 305 9.62 -7.81 -22.36
CA ILE A 305 9.60 -8.58 -21.11
C ILE A 305 8.38 -8.12 -20.31
N TRP A 306 7.64 -9.08 -19.76
CA TRP A 306 6.48 -8.80 -18.92
C TRP A 306 6.86 -8.78 -17.44
N PRO A 307 7.05 -7.62 -16.80
CA PRO A 307 7.26 -7.56 -15.37
C PRO A 307 5.95 -7.82 -14.64
N PHE A 308 6.02 -8.55 -13.55
CA PHE A 308 4.89 -8.78 -12.66
C PHE A 308 5.36 -8.91 -11.21
N THR A 309 4.47 -8.62 -10.28
CA THR A 309 4.59 -8.95 -8.87
C THR A 309 3.35 -9.69 -8.38
N THR A 310 3.47 -10.40 -7.28
CA THR A 310 2.32 -11.03 -6.62
C THR A 310 1.97 -10.19 -5.41
N VAL A 311 0.83 -9.53 -5.48
CA VAL A 311 0.27 -8.77 -4.37
C VAL A 311 -0.34 -9.72 -3.35
N GLY A 312 -0.24 -9.41 -2.07
CA GLY A 312 -0.79 -10.25 -1.01
C GLY A 312 -0.47 -9.70 0.38
N ARG A 313 -0.59 -10.56 1.40
CA ARG A 313 -0.27 -10.17 2.78
C ARG A 313 1.20 -9.72 2.87
N PRO A 314 1.47 -8.51 3.40
CA PRO A 314 2.83 -8.01 3.60
C PRO A 314 3.67 -8.88 4.55
N PRO A 315 5.01 -8.86 4.41
CA PRO A 315 5.75 -8.11 3.40
C PRO A 315 5.78 -8.81 2.04
N GLN A 316 5.78 -8.00 0.97
CA GLN A 316 5.84 -8.43 -0.43
C GLN A 316 6.78 -7.49 -1.22
N GLU A 317 6.94 -7.70 -2.52
CA GLU A 317 7.81 -6.86 -3.36
C GLU A 317 7.41 -5.37 -3.35
N ASP A 318 6.12 -5.08 -3.23
CA ASP A 318 5.58 -3.72 -3.12
C ASP A 318 5.93 -3.04 -1.77
N SER A 319 6.20 -3.80 -0.71
CA SER A 319 6.72 -3.29 0.57
C SER A 319 8.03 -2.54 0.38
N VAL A 320 8.91 -3.03 -0.48
CA VAL A 320 10.19 -2.36 -0.80
C VAL A 320 9.95 -1.03 -1.52
N LEU A 321 8.98 -0.98 -2.44
CA LEU A 321 8.60 0.28 -3.10
C LEU A 321 8.02 1.27 -2.08
N GLY A 322 7.21 0.80 -1.14
CA GLY A 322 6.68 1.58 -0.02
C GLY A 322 7.79 2.17 0.86
N GLU A 323 8.80 1.38 1.22
CA GLU A 323 9.96 1.84 1.98
C GLU A 323 10.73 2.95 1.23
N MET A 324 10.98 2.77 -0.07
CA MET A 324 11.63 3.78 -0.90
C MET A 324 10.82 5.07 -1.01
N ILE A 325 9.49 4.98 -1.13
CA ILE A 325 8.60 6.14 -1.12
C ILE A 325 8.74 6.89 0.21
N HIS A 326 8.73 6.17 1.32
CA HIS A 326 8.85 6.75 2.65
C HIS A 326 10.17 7.51 2.81
N GLU A 327 11.28 6.94 2.38
CA GLU A 327 12.60 7.59 2.42
C GLU A 327 12.66 8.85 1.54
N LEU A 328 12.12 8.78 0.34
CA LEU A 328 12.14 9.90 -0.60
C LEU A 328 11.21 11.04 -0.16
N THR A 329 10.08 10.75 0.48
CA THR A 329 9.07 11.77 0.83
C THR A 329 9.17 12.27 2.25
N GLY A 330 9.70 11.46 3.16
CA GLY A 330 9.80 11.75 4.60
C GLY A 330 10.39 13.14 4.91
N PRO A 331 11.54 13.54 4.34
CA PRO A 331 12.15 14.85 4.59
C PRO A 331 11.26 16.05 4.21
N ALA A 332 10.35 15.89 3.25
CA ALA A 332 9.43 16.95 2.84
C ALA A 332 8.17 17.05 3.72
N LEU A 333 7.89 16.03 4.52
CA LEU A 333 6.66 15.91 5.31
C LEU A 333 6.41 17.11 6.24
N PRO A 334 7.39 17.61 7.03
CA PRO A 334 7.18 18.75 7.92
C PRO A 334 6.83 20.05 7.18
N THR A 335 7.14 20.16 5.88
CA THR A 335 6.78 21.35 5.08
C THR A 335 5.33 21.30 4.59
N VAL A 336 4.75 20.10 4.50
CA VAL A 336 3.36 19.88 4.08
C VAL A 336 2.44 19.79 5.29
N LEU A 337 2.92 19.18 6.37
CA LEU A 337 2.21 18.95 7.64
C LEU A 337 2.98 19.60 8.80
N PRO A 338 2.80 20.90 9.04
CA PRO A 338 3.51 21.61 10.11
C PRO A 338 3.25 20.96 11.48
N GLY A 339 4.32 20.74 12.25
CA GLY A 339 4.26 20.08 13.55
C GLY A 339 4.34 18.55 13.49
N VAL A 340 4.17 17.92 12.34
CA VAL A 340 4.40 16.49 12.17
C VAL A 340 5.90 16.26 11.90
N LYS A 341 6.55 15.43 12.73
CA LYS A 341 7.97 15.10 12.60
C LYS A 341 8.19 13.92 11.64
N ALA A 342 7.39 12.86 11.83
CA ALA A 342 7.43 11.67 10.99
C ALA A 342 6.08 10.94 11.03
N VAL A 343 5.78 10.21 9.95
CA VAL A 343 4.67 9.26 9.88
C VAL A 343 5.18 7.93 9.30
N ASN A 344 4.50 6.85 9.63
CA ASN A 344 4.72 5.53 9.03
C ASN A 344 3.36 4.86 8.80
N ALA A 345 3.02 4.62 7.55
CA ALA A 345 1.92 3.73 7.18
C ALA A 345 2.45 2.30 7.29
N VAL A 346 1.91 1.54 8.25
CA VAL A 346 2.47 0.25 8.66
C VAL A 346 2.15 -0.82 7.62
N ASP A 347 3.19 -1.30 6.93
CA ASP A 347 3.07 -2.28 5.86
C ASP A 347 2.42 -3.57 6.34
N GLU A 348 2.87 -4.12 7.46
CA GLU A 348 2.35 -5.36 8.05
C GLU A 348 0.86 -5.29 8.39
N ALA A 349 0.34 -4.09 8.63
CA ALA A 349 -1.09 -3.84 8.83
C ALA A 349 -1.85 -3.55 7.53
N GLY A 350 -1.22 -3.68 6.35
CA GLY A 350 -1.83 -3.37 5.06
C GLY A 350 -1.80 -1.89 4.69
N VAL A 351 -0.84 -1.14 5.19
CA VAL A 351 -0.56 0.28 4.88
C VAL A 351 -1.63 1.24 5.45
N HIS A 352 -2.81 1.30 4.85
CA HIS A 352 -3.85 2.26 5.24
C HIS A 352 -4.56 1.97 6.57
N PRO A 353 -4.80 0.72 7.00
CA PRO A 353 -5.48 0.47 8.27
C PRO A 353 -4.79 1.05 9.49
N LEU A 354 -3.44 1.14 9.49
CA LEU A 354 -2.68 1.66 10.62
C LEU A 354 -1.64 2.69 10.20
N LEU A 355 -1.76 3.90 10.74
CA LEU A 355 -0.77 4.97 10.60
C LEU A 355 -0.18 5.32 11.96
N LEU A 356 1.13 5.31 12.07
CA LEU A 356 1.88 5.75 13.24
C LEU A 356 2.48 7.12 12.99
N ALA A 357 2.41 8.03 13.97
CA ALA A 357 2.92 9.39 13.83
C ALA A 357 3.64 9.89 15.08
N VAL A 358 4.70 10.63 14.85
CA VAL A 358 5.39 11.44 15.87
C VAL A 358 5.23 12.91 15.49
N ALA A 359 4.67 13.70 16.38
CA ALA A 359 4.41 15.12 16.14
C ALA A 359 4.85 15.99 17.33
N SER A 360 4.83 17.29 17.16
CA SER A 360 5.19 18.25 18.20
C SER A 360 4.01 18.56 19.12
N GLU A 361 4.31 18.78 20.40
CA GLU A 361 3.35 19.25 21.41
C GLU A 361 3.93 20.49 22.12
N ARG A 362 3.79 21.68 21.52
CA ARG A 362 4.49 22.91 21.91
C ARG A 362 3.58 24.05 22.36
N TYR A 363 2.26 23.92 22.24
CA TYR A 363 1.32 25.03 22.43
C TYR A 363 1.36 25.62 23.83
N GLU A 364 1.67 24.82 24.86
CA GLU A 364 1.81 25.29 26.24
C GLU A 364 3.17 24.90 26.84
N PRO A 365 4.30 25.47 26.37
CA PRO A 365 5.65 25.11 26.81
C PRO A 365 5.93 25.41 28.29
N TYR A 366 5.14 26.28 28.89
CA TYR A 366 5.23 26.70 30.29
C TYR A 366 4.46 25.82 31.26
N ARG A 367 3.67 24.81 30.73
CA ARG A 367 2.92 23.85 31.55
C ARG A 367 3.45 22.45 31.36
N LYS A 368 3.45 21.66 32.45
CA LYS A 368 3.58 20.22 32.27
C LYS A 368 2.37 19.69 31.49
N ARG A 369 2.61 19.11 30.32
CA ARG A 369 1.57 18.56 29.50
C ARG A 369 0.89 17.39 30.20
N LYS A 370 -0.41 17.40 30.22
CA LYS A 370 -1.22 16.36 30.84
C LYS A 370 -2.24 15.76 29.88
N ARG A 371 -2.37 16.34 28.68
CA ARG A 371 -3.30 15.88 27.63
C ARG A 371 -2.86 16.38 26.26
N PRO A 372 -3.19 15.62 25.18
CA PRO A 372 -2.93 16.05 23.80
C PRO A 372 -3.63 17.35 23.44
N GLN A 373 -2.97 18.21 22.69
CA GLN A 373 -3.52 19.46 22.12
C GLN A 373 -2.97 19.70 20.69
N GLU A 374 -1.68 20.05 20.54
CA GLU A 374 -1.07 20.29 19.23
C GLU A 374 -1.06 19.04 18.37
N ILE A 375 -0.76 17.86 18.94
CA ILE A 375 -0.79 16.60 18.20
C ILE A 375 -2.19 16.25 17.68
N LEU A 376 -3.28 16.73 18.29
CA LEU A 376 -4.64 16.57 17.75
C LEU A 376 -4.86 17.47 16.53
N THR A 377 -4.28 18.67 16.49
CA THR A 377 -4.26 19.51 15.28
C THR A 377 -3.48 18.83 14.16
N ALA A 378 -2.31 18.27 14.51
CA ALA A 378 -1.50 17.48 13.57
C ALA A 378 -2.26 16.25 13.05
N ALA A 379 -2.98 15.52 13.91
CA ALA A 379 -3.81 14.39 13.52
C ALA A 379 -4.89 14.78 12.50
N ASN A 380 -5.58 15.90 12.70
CA ASN A 380 -6.56 16.40 11.73
C ASN A 380 -5.91 16.78 10.39
N ALA A 381 -4.72 17.37 10.41
CA ALA A 381 -3.97 17.68 9.19
C ALA A 381 -3.55 16.41 8.44
N ILE A 382 -3.08 15.38 9.14
CA ILE A 382 -2.75 14.06 8.58
C ILE A 382 -4.00 13.45 7.92
N LEU A 383 -5.11 13.34 8.64
CA LEU A 383 -6.35 12.74 8.14
C LEU A 383 -7.06 13.58 7.06
N GLY A 384 -6.65 14.83 6.86
CA GLY A 384 -7.12 15.69 5.76
C GLY A 384 -6.22 15.67 4.52
N GLN A 385 -5.09 14.93 4.52
CA GLN A 385 -4.07 15.02 3.49
C GLN A 385 -4.01 13.79 2.58
N GLY A 386 -4.49 13.91 1.35
CA GLY A 386 -4.28 12.95 0.26
C GLY A 386 -4.43 11.48 0.68
N GLN A 387 -3.42 10.66 0.43
CA GLN A 387 -3.44 9.22 0.77
C GLN A 387 -3.44 8.94 2.28
N LEU A 388 -2.89 9.84 3.11
CA LEU A 388 -2.91 9.69 4.57
C LEU A 388 -4.34 9.76 5.12
N SER A 389 -5.26 10.38 4.39
CA SER A 389 -6.68 10.45 4.75
C SER A 389 -7.38 9.08 4.74
N LEU A 390 -6.78 8.05 4.17
CA LEU A 390 -7.31 6.69 4.16
C LEU A 390 -6.99 5.92 5.46
N ALA A 391 -6.14 6.47 6.33
CA ALA A 391 -5.82 5.84 7.61
C ALA A 391 -7.08 5.62 8.45
N LYS A 392 -7.20 4.40 9.00
CA LYS A 392 -8.32 3.98 9.86
C LYS A 392 -7.98 4.13 11.34
N PHE A 393 -6.82 3.65 11.74
CA PHE A 393 -6.24 3.90 13.05
C PHE A 393 -5.04 4.84 12.92
N LEU A 394 -5.08 5.99 13.58
CA LEU A 394 -3.95 6.91 13.69
C LEU A 394 -3.46 6.94 15.14
N LEU A 395 -2.30 6.35 15.39
CA LEU A 395 -1.62 6.41 16.68
C LEU A 395 -0.58 7.53 16.63
N ILE A 396 -0.76 8.56 17.47
CA ILE A 396 0.09 9.75 17.45
C ILE A 396 0.64 10.09 18.83
N VAL A 397 1.93 10.36 18.89
CA VAL A 397 2.64 10.66 20.13
C VAL A 397 3.49 11.94 20.02
N ALA A 398 3.78 12.57 21.15
CA ALA A 398 4.62 13.75 21.19
C ALA A 398 6.10 13.38 21.13
N GLY A 399 6.82 13.91 20.16
CA GLY A 399 8.25 13.67 20.00
C GLY A 399 9.12 14.41 21.06
N GLU A 400 8.53 15.30 21.85
CA GLU A 400 9.19 15.94 23.00
C GLU A 400 9.30 15.01 24.19
N ASP A 401 8.44 13.97 24.29
CA ASP A 401 8.46 13.01 25.39
C ASP A 401 9.54 11.94 25.18
N ASN A 402 9.88 11.64 23.92
CA ASN A 402 11.00 10.79 23.55
C ASN A 402 11.55 11.21 22.17
N PRO A 403 12.64 12.02 22.13
CA PRO A 403 13.21 12.50 20.87
C PRO A 403 13.75 11.43 19.92
N ASP A 404 14.12 10.27 20.46
CA ASP A 404 14.69 9.14 19.68
C ASP A 404 13.61 8.21 19.13
N LEU A 405 12.33 8.43 19.48
CA LEU A 405 11.24 7.57 19.01
C LEU A 405 10.91 7.87 17.55
N HIS A 406 10.97 6.83 16.74
CA HIS A 406 10.60 6.88 15.32
C HIS A 406 9.40 6.00 15.01
N PRO A 407 8.44 6.42 14.16
CA PRO A 407 7.23 5.64 13.90
C PRO A 407 7.48 4.34 13.11
N THR A 408 8.66 4.12 12.55
CA THR A 408 9.05 2.83 11.95
C THR A 408 9.31 1.74 12.99
N ASP A 409 9.66 2.12 14.24
CA ASP A 409 9.67 1.17 15.36
C ASP A 409 8.27 1.10 15.97
N SER A 410 7.42 0.29 15.35
CA SER A 410 6.04 0.13 15.79
C SER A 410 5.93 -0.41 17.21
N ARG A 411 6.80 -1.32 17.64
CA ARG A 411 6.77 -1.86 19.02
C ARG A 411 7.09 -0.80 20.06
N ALA A 412 8.13 0.00 19.82
CA ALA A 412 8.49 1.09 20.72
C ALA A 412 7.38 2.16 20.78
N LEU A 413 6.76 2.49 19.65
CA LEU A 413 5.67 3.47 19.61
C LEU A 413 4.42 2.96 20.33
N PHE A 414 4.01 1.70 20.14
CA PHE A 414 2.90 1.09 20.87
C PHE A 414 3.14 1.10 22.37
N ARG A 415 4.33 0.70 22.81
CA ARG A 415 4.72 0.75 24.22
C ARG A 415 4.61 2.18 24.77
N HIS A 416 5.22 3.14 24.08
CA HIS A 416 5.22 4.55 24.48
C HIS A 416 3.79 5.12 24.59
N LEU A 417 2.92 4.78 23.63
CA LEU A 417 1.52 5.18 23.62
C LEU A 417 0.76 4.54 24.79
N LEU A 418 0.85 3.22 24.97
CA LEU A 418 0.08 2.49 26.00
C LEU A 418 0.50 2.86 27.41
N GLU A 419 1.76 3.22 27.64
CA GLU A 419 2.21 3.75 28.93
C GLU A 419 1.56 5.08 29.32
N ARG A 420 1.08 5.89 28.35
CA ARG A 420 0.70 7.30 28.52
C ARG A 420 -0.76 7.64 28.22
N ILE A 421 -1.41 6.90 27.34
CA ILE A 421 -2.78 7.20 26.91
C ILE A 421 -3.81 7.08 28.05
N ASP A 422 -4.71 8.05 28.15
CA ASP A 422 -5.89 8.00 29.01
C ASP A 422 -7.13 7.73 28.14
N PHE A 423 -7.59 6.49 28.12
CA PHE A 423 -8.72 6.05 27.29
C PHE A 423 -10.04 6.77 27.58
N ARG A 424 -10.14 7.51 28.69
CA ARG A 424 -11.32 8.32 29.00
C ARG A 424 -11.45 9.56 28.13
N ARG A 425 -10.34 10.01 27.45
CA ARG A 425 -10.31 11.30 26.77
C ARG A 425 -9.46 11.34 25.48
N ASP A 426 -8.51 10.41 25.32
CA ASP A 426 -7.47 10.50 24.28
C ASP A 426 -7.82 9.64 23.04
N LEU A 427 -9.10 9.24 22.93
CA LEU A 427 -9.67 8.50 21.80
C LEU A 427 -10.61 9.42 21.02
N HIS A 428 -10.31 9.71 19.75
CA HIS A 428 -11.12 10.62 18.95
C HIS A 428 -11.63 9.91 17.69
N PHE A 429 -12.94 9.64 17.65
CA PHE A 429 -13.60 8.92 16.57
C PHE A 429 -14.12 9.85 15.50
N GLN A 430 -13.98 9.42 14.22
CA GLN A 430 -14.69 9.94 13.07
C GLN A 430 -15.54 8.82 12.50
N THR A 431 -16.83 8.89 12.70
CA THR A 431 -17.80 7.91 12.22
C THR A 431 -18.35 8.29 10.85
N GLU A 432 -18.92 7.34 10.10
CA GLU A 432 -19.51 7.58 8.78
C GLU A 432 -18.57 8.33 7.83
N THR A 433 -17.34 7.85 7.70
CA THR A 433 -16.31 8.49 6.90
C THR A 433 -15.73 7.55 5.85
N THR A 434 -14.84 8.08 5.01
CA THR A 434 -14.16 7.34 3.94
C THR A 434 -12.98 6.55 4.49
N ILE A 435 -12.90 5.27 4.11
CA ILE A 435 -11.75 4.39 4.32
C ILE A 435 -11.23 3.88 2.96
N ASP A 436 -10.18 3.07 2.97
CA ASP A 436 -9.65 2.46 1.74
C ASP A 436 -10.71 1.62 1.03
N THR A 437 -10.72 1.68 -0.31
CA THR A 437 -11.61 0.90 -1.18
C THR A 437 -11.51 -0.61 -0.94
N LEU A 438 -10.35 -1.09 -0.53
CA LEU A 438 -10.03 -2.51 -0.33
C LEU A 438 -10.17 -2.96 1.12
N ASP A 439 -10.51 -2.06 2.04
CA ASP A 439 -10.79 -2.38 3.44
C ASP A 439 -12.28 -2.72 3.62
N TYR A 440 -12.57 -4.01 3.78
CA TYR A 440 -13.92 -4.53 3.97
C TYR A 440 -14.31 -4.68 5.44
N SER A 441 -13.56 -4.11 6.38
CA SER A 441 -13.96 -4.08 7.78
C SER A 441 -15.06 -3.05 8.08
N GLY A 442 -15.20 -2.04 7.21
CA GLY A 442 -16.15 -0.93 7.36
C GLY A 442 -17.62 -1.28 7.12
N SER A 443 -18.48 -0.25 7.13
CA SER A 443 -19.95 -0.39 7.01
C SER A 443 -20.44 -0.59 5.57
N GLY A 444 -19.57 -0.39 4.58
CA GLY A 444 -19.89 -0.53 3.16
C GLY A 444 -18.69 -0.22 2.28
N PHE A 445 -18.92 -0.20 0.97
CA PHE A 445 -17.89 0.12 -0.01
C PHE A 445 -17.34 1.54 0.21
N GLN A 446 -16.05 1.66 0.53
CA GLN A 446 -15.37 2.92 0.87
C GLN A 446 -15.94 3.66 2.10
N THR A 447 -16.70 2.98 2.94
CA THR A 447 -17.38 3.59 4.08
C THR A 447 -17.03 2.85 5.36
N GLY A 448 -16.61 3.57 6.38
CA GLY A 448 -16.25 3.04 7.69
C GLY A 448 -16.00 4.17 8.68
N SER A 449 -15.11 3.96 9.61
CA SER A 449 -14.79 4.93 10.65
C SER A 449 -13.29 5.04 10.88
N LYS A 450 -12.89 6.04 11.66
CA LYS A 450 -11.49 6.27 12.06
C LYS A 450 -11.40 6.52 13.55
N VAL A 451 -10.24 6.20 14.13
CA VAL A 451 -9.90 6.61 15.49
C VAL A 451 -8.50 7.22 15.53
N VAL A 452 -8.37 8.34 16.23
CA VAL A 452 -7.08 8.88 16.65
C VAL A 452 -6.86 8.48 18.10
N MET A 453 -5.75 7.79 18.35
CA MET A 453 -5.25 7.46 19.69
C MET A 453 -4.03 8.36 19.95
N ALA A 454 -4.17 9.32 20.86
CA ALA A 454 -3.17 10.37 21.09
C ALA A 454 -2.58 10.26 22.49
N ALA A 455 -1.25 10.30 22.61
CA ALA A 455 -0.60 10.22 23.92
C ALA A 455 0.51 11.25 24.09
N VAL A 456 0.58 11.87 25.28
CA VAL A 456 1.61 12.86 25.66
C VAL A 456 1.95 12.78 27.14
N GLY A 457 3.16 13.18 27.48
CA GLY A 457 3.61 13.40 28.84
C GLY A 457 4.29 12.19 29.48
N GLU A 458 4.30 12.17 30.81
CA GLU A 458 4.94 11.10 31.58
C GLU A 458 4.09 9.82 31.55
N PRO A 459 4.71 8.64 31.69
CA PRO A 459 3.99 7.39 31.85
C PRO A 459 3.00 7.45 33.02
N VAL A 460 1.78 6.97 32.79
CA VAL A 460 0.70 6.90 33.80
C VAL A 460 0.47 5.47 34.31
N ARG A 461 1.11 4.48 33.68
CA ARG A 461 1.06 3.07 34.06
C ARG A 461 2.32 2.32 33.65
N GLU A 462 2.57 1.22 34.37
CA GLU A 462 3.48 0.17 33.93
C GLU A 462 2.74 -0.84 33.05
N LEU A 463 3.43 -1.43 32.10
CA LEU A 463 2.83 -2.40 31.18
C LEU A 463 3.21 -3.81 31.62
N PRO A 464 2.23 -4.66 31.97
CA PRO A 464 2.50 -6.07 32.28
C PRO A 464 2.96 -6.81 31.01
N ASP A 465 3.89 -7.73 31.20
CA ASP A 465 4.47 -8.57 30.14
C ASP A 465 4.29 -10.08 30.40
N HIS A 466 3.62 -10.43 31.49
CA HIS A 466 3.35 -11.80 31.89
C HIS A 466 1.93 -11.95 32.42
N LEU A 467 1.29 -13.09 32.10
CA LEU A 467 -0.02 -13.49 32.61
C LEU A 467 -0.02 -15.00 32.88
N GLU A 468 -0.36 -15.40 34.12
CA GLU A 468 -0.41 -16.81 34.49
C GLU A 468 -1.76 -17.47 34.13
N GLU A 469 -2.83 -16.67 34.07
CA GLU A 469 -4.19 -17.15 33.83
C GLU A 469 -4.46 -17.28 32.34
N VAL A 470 -5.07 -18.38 31.94
CA VAL A 470 -5.28 -18.74 30.53
C VAL A 470 -6.74 -18.64 30.08
N GLU A 471 -7.69 -18.51 31.03
CA GLU A 471 -9.12 -18.45 30.75
C GLU A 471 -9.82 -17.47 31.68
N VAL A 472 -10.82 -16.74 31.16
CA VAL A 472 -11.71 -15.91 31.97
C VAL A 472 -13.09 -15.78 31.32
N GLY A 473 -14.13 -16.19 31.99
CA GLY A 473 -15.50 -16.20 31.46
C GLY A 473 -15.60 -17.04 30.19
N PRO A 474 -16.13 -16.47 29.09
CA PRO A 474 -16.22 -17.16 27.79
C PRO A 474 -14.92 -17.11 26.99
N PHE A 475 -13.91 -16.40 27.47
CA PHE A 475 -12.60 -16.27 26.78
C PHE A 475 -11.71 -17.45 27.14
N ARG A 476 -11.38 -18.29 26.15
CA ARG A 476 -10.76 -19.59 26.36
C ARG A 476 -9.25 -19.56 26.45
N LYS A 477 -8.60 -18.63 25.77
CA LYS A 477 -7.15 -18.49 25.76
C LYS A 477 -6.75 -17.02 25.81
N LEU A 478 -5.86 -16.70 26.71
CA LEU A 478 -5.23 -15.39 26.82
C LEU A 478 -3.74 -15.55 26.55
N ARG A 479 -3.19 -14.69 25.70
CA ARG A 479 -1.77 -14.70 25.34
C ARG A 479 -1.22 -13.29 25.35
N VAL A 480 -0.08 -13.12 25.97
CA VAL A 480 0.66 -11.84 25.90
C VAL A 480 1.31 -11.71 24.52
N VAL A 481 0.97 -10.66 23.80
CA VAL A 481 1.57 -10.32 22.48
C VAL A 481 2.83 -9.49 22.67
N ALA A 482 2.73 -8.47 23.52
CA ALA A 482 3.79 -7.54 23.89
C ALA A 482 3.43 -6.91 25.24
N PRO A 483 4.36 -6.19 25.91
CA PRO A 483 4.03 -5.50 27.14
C PRO A 483 2.78 -4.63 26.99
N GLY A 484 1.75 -4.91 27.81
CA GLY A 484 0.48 -4.20 27.79
C GLY A 484 -0.51 -4.63 26.71
N VAL A 485 -0.20 -5.61 25.87
CA VAL A 485 -1.08 -6.10 24.78
C VAL A 485 -1.45 -7.57 25.00
N LEU A 486 -2.73 -7.85 25.08
CA LEU A 486 -3.28 -9.17 25.31
C LEU A 486 -4.12 -9.65 24.12
N ALA A 487 -3.77 -10.80 23.56
CA ALA A 487 -4.60 -11.55 22.62
C ALA A 487 -5.58 -12.43 23.39
N VAL A 488 -6.83 -12.44 22.98
CA VAL A 488 -7.92 -13.15 23.69
C VAL A 488 -8.73 -13.96 22.69
N SER A 489 -8.76 -15.29 22.84
CA SER A 489 -9.68 -16.15 22.06
C SER A 489 -11.09 -16.04 22.60
N GLY A 490 -11.96 -15.36 21.86
CA GLY A 490 -13.38 -15.24 22.14
C GLY A 490 -14.21 -16.35 21.50
N PRO A 491 -15.51 -16.42 21.80
CA PRO A 491 -16.46 -17.19 21.00
C PRO A 491 -16.56 -16.59 19.59
N ASP A 492 -17.14 -17.37 18.66
CA ASP A 492 -17.42 -16.90 17.31
C ASP A 492 -18.25 -15.61 17.35
N PHE A 493 -18.05 -14.75 16.34
CA PHE A 493 -18.81 -13.51 16.21
C PHE A 493 -20.31 -13.82 16.02
N ASP A 494 -21.18 -13.17 16.81
CA ASP A 494 -22.63 -13.30 16.66
C ASP A 494 -23.13 -12.45 15.48
N ALA A 495 -23.32 -13.10 14.33
CA ALA A 495 -23.83 -12.45 13.11
C ALA A 495 -25.29 -11.94 13.23
N SER A 496 -26.02 -12.31 14.29
CA SER A 496 -27.39 -11.83 14.53
C SER A 496 -27.43 -10.50 15.29
N ALA A 497 -26.35 -10.13 15.97
CA ALA A 497 -26.25 -8.86 16.67
C ALA A 497 -26.10 -7.67 15.69
N PRO A 498 -26.71 -6.51 15.98
CA PRO A 498 -26.44 -5.31 15.23
C PRO A 498 -24.95 -4.93 15.27
N ARG A 499 -24.44 -4.32 14.20
CA ARG A 499 -23.05 -3.83 14.18
C ARG A 499 -22.80 -2.87 15.35
N GLY A 500 -21.66 -3.08 16.05
CA GLY A 500 -21.28 -2.28 17.21
C GLY A 500 -22.03 -2.61 18.50
N GLU A 501 -22.87 -3.63 18.48
CA GLU A 501 -23.69 -4.05 19.63
C GLU A 501 -23.45 -5.54 19.97
N ASP A 502 -22.17 -5.97 19.96
CA ASP A 502 -21.84 -7.34 20.40
C ASP A 502 -22.26 -7.54 21.86
N PRO A 503 -23.16 -8.51 22.17
CA PRO A 503 -23.71 -8.66 23.52
C PRO A 503 -22.66 -9.02 24.57
N LEU A 504 -21.62 -9.79 24.18
CA LEU A 504 -20.53 -10.19 25.05
C LEU A 504 -19.61 -9.01 25.36
N LEU A 505 -19.16 -8.30 24.34
CA LEU A 505 -18.21 -7.21 24.50
C LEU A 505 -18.88 -5.95 25.06
N GLY A 506 -20.16 -5.74 24.76
CA GLY A 506 -20.97 -4.68 25.36
C GLY A 506 -21.21 -4.88 26.87
N ALA A 507 -21.17 -6.12 27.35
CA ALA A 507 -21.34 -6.48 28.75
C ALA A 507 -20.02 -6.92 29.43
N ILE A 508 -18.87 -6.59 28.89
CA ILE A 508 -17.56 -7.13 29.29
C ILE A 508 -17.23 -6.90 30.78
N ASP A 509 -17.71 -5.80 31.36
CA ASP A 509 -17.55 -5.48 32.79
C ASP A 509 -18.17 -6.54 33.71
N GLY A 510 -19.32 -7.12 33.32
CA GLY A 510 -19.99 -8.18 34.03
C GLY A 510 -19.45 -9.59 33.75
N VAL A 511 -18.64 -9.72 32.68
CA VAL A 511 -18.11 -11.01 32.22
C VAL A 511 -16.73 -11.30 32.82
N VAL A 512 -15.89 -10.30 32.96
CA VAL A 512 -14.53 -10.41 33.51
C VAL A 512 -14.51 -9.79 34.90
N PRO A 513 -14.15 -10.54 35.96
CA PRO A 513 -14.05 -9.99 37.31
C PRO A 513 -13.08 -8.81 37.41
N GLU A 514 -13.38 -7.85 38.27
CA GLU A 514 -12.57 -6.64 38.41
C GLU A 514 -11.15 -6.95 38.89
N GLU A 515 -10.99 -7.93 39.74
CA GLU A 515 -9.71 -8.36 40.32
C GLU A 515 -8.89 -9.25 39.37
N HIS A 516 -9.44 -9.64 38.21
CA HIS A 516 -8.72 -10.52 37.28
C HIS A 516 -7.48 -9.84 36.69
N HIS A 517 -6.33 -10.48 36.78
CA HIS A 517 -5.02 -9.91 36.37
C HIS A 517 -4.97 -9.45 34.92
N SER A 518 -5.78 -10.04 34.05
CA SER A 518 -5.87 -9.61 32.65
C SER A 518 -6.32 -8.15 32.48
N ARG A 519 -7.10 -7.60 33.44
CA ARG A 519 -7.49 -6.18 33.42
C ARG A 519 -6.33 -5.20 33.61
N GLN A 520 -5.16 -5.66 34.02
CA GLN A 520 -3.94 -4.84 34.08
C GLN A 520 -3.36 -4.53 32.69
N PHE A 521 -3.71 -5.35 31.68
CA PHE A 521 -3.29 -5.11 30.30
C PHE A 521 -4.17 -4.04 29.66
N PRO A 522 -3.61 -2.86 29.30
CA PRO A 522 -4.41 -1.75 28.79
C PRO A 522 -5.06 -2.00 27.43
N LEU A 523 -4.56 -2.95 26.63
CA LEU A 523 -5.10 -3.28 25.32
C LEU A 523 -5.39 -4.78 25.20
N TRP A 524 -6.65 -5.11 24.89
CA TRP A 524 -7.09 -6.45 24.54
C TRP A 524 -7.44 -6.50 23.06
N VAL A 525 -7.10 -7.61 22.41
CA VAL A 525 -7.55 -7.91 21.04
C VAL A 525 -8.26 -9.25 21.05
N VAL A 526 -9.56 -9.22 20.76
CA VAL A 526 -10.41 -10.41 20.70
C VAL A 526 -10.39 -10.99 19.31
N VAL A 527 -10.03 -12.27 19.21
CA VAL A 527 -9.87 -13.02 17.94
C VAL A 527 -10.38 -14.46 18.09
N GLU A 528 -10.41 -15.22 17.02
CA GLU A 528 -10.67 -16.68 17.06
C GLU A 528 -9.47 -17.43 17.62
N ASP A 529 -8.25 -17.03 17.27
CA ASP A 529 -6.99 -17.72 17.58
C ASP A 529 -5.96 -16.78 18.20
N ALA A 530 -5.92 -16.74 19.53
CA ALA A 530 -4.94 -15.96 20.29
C ALA A 530 -3.50 -16.50 20.13
N ASP A 531 -3.32 -17.81 19.89
CA ASP A 531 -1.99 -18.38 19.67
C ASP A 531 -1.41 -17.86 18.35
N PHE A 532 -2.21 -17.81 17.26
CA PHE A 532 -1.78 -17.22 15.99
C PHE A 532 -1.43 -15.73 16.15
N LEU A 533 -2.29 -14.97 16.84
CA LEU A 533 -2.08 -13.52 17.02
C LEU A 533 -0.78 -13.23 17.79
N SER A 534 -0.51 -13.99 18.86
CA SER A 534 0.64 -13.77 19.75
C SER A 534 1.96 -14.34 19.22
N ASN A 535 1.90 -15.22 18.22
CA ASN A 535 3.09 -15.89 17.69
C ASN A 535 4.08 -14.93 16.99
N ALA A 536 3.58 -13.83 16.42
CA ALA A 536 4.40 -12.82 15.78
C ALA A 536 3.75 -11.42 15.88
N TRP A 537 4.59 -10.38 16.00
CA TRP A 537 4.13 -8.99 16.02
C TRP A 537 3.39 -8.59 14.73
N GLU A 538 3.85 -9.11 13.63
CA GLU A 538 3.27 -8.93 12.29
C GLU A 538 1.86 -9.55 12.19
N ASN A 539 1.60 -10.66 12.91
CA ASN A 539 0.27 -11.24 13.01
C ASN A 539 -0.68 -10.33 13.80
N PHE A 540 -0.20 -9.77 14.92
CA PHE A 540 -0.96 -8.82 15.71
C PHE A 540 -1.31 -7.58 14.88
N LEU A 541 -0.34 -6.97 14.21
CA LEU A 541 -0.58 -5.79 13.36
C LEU A 541 -1.58 -6.10 12.24
N TRP A 542 -1.37 -7.22 11.55
CA TRP A 542 -2.24 -7.59 10.44
C TRP A 542 -3.67 -7.84 10.89
N VAL A 543 -3.89 -8.77 11.81
CA VAL A 543 -5.24 -9.17 12.22
C VAL A 543 -5.99 -8.03 12.87
N THR A 544 -5.35 -7.34 13.83
CA THR A 544 -6.00 -6.29 14.61
C THR A 544 -6.54 -5.18 13.72
N PHE A 545 -5.70 -4.66 12.83
CA PHE A 545 -6.04 -3.44 12.10
C PHE A 545 -6.75 -3.67 10.77
N THR A 546 -6.63 -4.86 10.16
CA THR A 546 -7.37 -5.17 8.93
C THR A 546 -8.78 -5.68 9.18
N ARG A 547 -9.10 -6.17 10.40
CA ARG A 547 -10.40 -6.80 10.71
C ARG A 547 -11.30 -5.96 11.60
N SER A 548 -10.87 -4.79 12.05
CA SER A 548 -11.66 -3.95 12.93
C SER A 548 -12.01 -2.61 12.31
N ASP A 549 -13.25 -2.17 12.49
CA ASP A 549 -13.74 -0.83 12.21
C ASP A 549 -13.90 -0.07 13.53
N PRO A 550 -13.20 1.06 13.76
CA PRO A 550 -13.13 1.71 15.06
C PRO A 550 -14.47 2.00 15.72
N ALA A 551 -15.49 2.42 14.97
CA ALA A 551 -16.78 2.81 15.56
C ALA A 551 -17.60 1.62 16.04
N THR A 552 -17.39 0.43 15.45
CA THR A 552 -18.21 -0.76 15.73
C THR A 552 -17.47 -1.84 16.52
N ASP A 553 -16.13 -1.81 16.47
CA ASP A 553 -15.31 -2.91 16.98
C ASP A 553 -14.39 -2.49 18.14
N ILE A 554 -14.49 -1.24 18.60
CA ILE A 554 -13.80 -0.80 19.82
C ILE A 554 -14.79 -0.78 20.98
N TYR A 555 -14.44 -1.51 22.03
CA TYR A 555 -15.13 -1.60 23.31
C TYR A 555 -14.16 -1.26 24.45
N GLY A 556 -14.62 -1.25 25.68
CA GLY A 556 -13.73 -0.99 26.82
C GLY A 556 -14.42 -1.17 28.15
N PHE A 557 -13.63 -1.52 29.15
CA PHE A 557 -14.08 -1.64 30.52
C PHE A 557 -14.41 -0.27 31.12
N GLY A 558 -15.56 -0.14 31.80
CA GLY A 558 -16.03 1.14 32.32
C GLY A 558 -16.31 2.17 31.22
N SER A 559 -16.84 1.70 30.07
CA SER A 559 -17.12 2.59 28.94
C SER A 559 -18.24 3.57 29.25
N ARG A 560 -18.09 4.82 28.76
CA ARG A 560 -19.07 5.89 28.95
C ARG A 560 -19.03 6.92 27.84
N ILE A 561 -20.16 7.58 27.63
CA ILE A 561 -20.25 8.75 26.77
C ILE A 561 -20.40 10.00 27.62
N HIS A 562 -19.51 10.96 27.45
CA HIS A 562 -19.58 12.25 28.09
C HIS A 562 -19.45 13.36 27.04
N ASN A 563 -20.43 14.28 26.95
CA ASN A 563 -20.45 15.35 25.95
C ASN A 563 -20.22 14.84 24.52
N LYS A 564 -20.84 13.73 24.14
CA LYS A 564 -20.65 13.00 22.88
C LYS A 564 -19.26 12.41 22.65
N HIS A 565 -18.38 12.49 23.62
CA HIS A 565 -17.10 11.82 23.60
C HIS A 565 -17.23 10.44 24.23
N TRP A 566 -16.89 9.40 23.48
CA TRP A 566 -16.80 8.05 24.01
C TRP A 566 -15.42 7.80 24.58
N GLY A 567 -15.35 7.12 25.71
CA GLY A 567 -14.12 6.67 26.35
C GLY A 567 -14.39 5.56 27.35
N CYS A 568 -13.34 4.95 27.88
CA CYS A 568 -13.41 3.89 28.87
C CYS A 568 -12.37 4.05 29.98
N GLU A 569 -12.56 3.38 31.08
CA GLU A 569 -11.55 3.34 32.14
C GLU A 569 -10.37 2.43 31.76
N GLY A 570 -10.65 1.45 30.90
CA GLY A 570 -9.71 0.48 30.35
C GLY A 570 -9.72 -0.83 31.15
N PRO A 571 -9.27 -1.92 30.53
CA PRO A 571 -8.68 -2.07 29.18
C PRO A 571 -9.53 -1.57 28.03
N LEU A 572 -8.85 -1.08 26.98
CA LEU A 572 -9.45 -0.92 25.66
C LEU A 572 -9.55 -2.30 25.01
N VAL A 573 -10.66 -2.60 24.36
CA VAL A 573 -10.90 -3.90 23.71
C VAL A 573 -11.18 -3.68 22.24
N ILE A 574 -10.40 -4.32 21.36
CA ILE A 574 -10.61 -4.32 19.92
C ILE A 574 -11.11 -5.68 19.47
N ASP A 575 -12.28 -5.73 18.85
CA ASP A 575 -12.83 -6.94 18.24
C ASP A 575 -12.28 -7.14 16.83
N ALA A 576 -11.31 -8.03 16.69
CA ALA A 576 -10.70 -8.42 15.44
C ALA A 576 -11.10 -9.84 14.98
N ARG A 577 -12.24 -10.36 15.46
CA ARG A 577 -12.81 -11.60 14.97
C ARG A 577 -13.26 -11.47 13.51
N LEU A 578 -13.25 -12.56 12.77
CA LEU A 578 -13.79 -12.60 11.42
C LEU A 578 -15.31 -12.36 11.45
N LYS A 579 -15.76 -11.47 10.58
CA LYS A 579 -17.17 -11.10 10.46
C LYS A 579 -17.69 -11.48 9.06
N PRO A 580 -19.00 -11.77 8.90
CA PRO A 580 -19.57 -12.26 7.64
C PRO A 580 -19.34 -11.33 6.42
N HIS A 581 -19.14 -10.04 6.65
CA HIS A 581 -18.89 -9.05 5.59
C HIS A 581 -17.40 -8.90 5.23
N HIS A 582 -16.49 -9.52 5.99
CA HIS A 582 -15.06 -9.48 5.66
C HIS A 582 -14.77 -10.27 4.39
N ALA A 583 -13.80 -9.77 3.63
CA ALA A 583 -13.30 -10.49 2.48
C ALA A 583 -12.52 -11.75 2.90
N PRO A 584 -12.56 -12.83 2.10
CA PRO A 584 -11.82 -14.05 2.41
C PRO A 584 -10.31 -13.81 2.37
N ALA A 585 -9.59 -14.41 3.31
CA ALA A 585 -8.12 -14.37 3.34
C ALA A 585 -7.53 -15.11 2.12
N LEU A 586 -6.31 -14.70 1.75
CA LEU A 586 -5.56 -15.37 0.70
C LEU A 586 -5.06 -16.71 1.18
N GLU A 587 -5.31 -17.75 0.39
CA GLU A 587 -4.92 -19.12 0.69
C GLU A 587 -4.07 -19.69 -0.44
N GLU A 588 -3.02 -20.43 -0.08
CA GLU A 588 -2.19 -21.16 -1.04
C GLU A 588 -2.79 -22.55 -1.32
N ASP A 589 -2.77 -22.98 -2.58
CA ASP A 589 -3.15 -24.36 -2.93
C ASP A 589 -2.04 -25.33 -2.48
N PRO A 590 -2.33 -26.28 -1.57
CA PRO A 590 -1.32 -27.21 -1.06
C PRO A 590 -0.64 -28.07 -2.15
N ARG A 591 -1.35 -28.37 -3.24
CA ARG A 591 -0.79 -29.14 -4.37
C ARG A 591 0.24 -28.31 -5.12
N LEU A 592 -0.04 -27.01 -5.28
CA LEU A 592 0.88 -26.09 -5.92
C LEU A 592 2.11 -25.84 -5.04
N VAL A 593 1.92 -25.71 -3.72
CA VAL A 593 3.02 -25.64 -2.74
C VAL A 593 3.97 -26.82 -2.92
N ALA A 594 3.45 -28.05 -2.86
CA ALA A 594 4.26 -29.26 -3.02
C ALA A 594 4.99 -29.32 -4.38
N ARG A 595 4.34 -28.84 -5.45
CA ARG A 595 4.94 -28.77 -6.78
C ARG A 595 6.10 -27.78 -6.84
N VAL A 596 5.93 -26.56 -6.32
CA VAL A 596 6.99 -25.53 -6.33
C VAL A 596 8.15 -25.94 -5.42
N GLU A 597 7.88 -26.58 -4.28
CA GLU A 597 8.90 -27.15 -3.41
C GLU A 597 9.70 -28.24 -4.13
N ALA A 598 9.04 -29.10 -4.93
CA ALA A 598 9.74 -30.09 -5.74
C ALA A 598 10.64 -29.47 -6.82
N LEU A 599 10.25 -28.32 -7.42
CA LEU A 599 11.11 -27.58 -8.35
C LEU A 599 12.34 -26.96 -7.66
N ALA A 600 12.24 -26.60 -6.39
CA ALA A 600 13.33 -26.04 -5.59
C ALA A 600 14.19 -27.10 -4.89
N ALA A 601 13.76 -28.36 -4.86
CA ALA A 601 14.49 -29.47 -4.25
C ALA A 601 15.85 -29.73 -4.95
N PRO A 602 16.81 -30.42 -4.30
CA PRO A 602 18.08 -30.79 -4.92
C PRO A 602 17.93 -31.47 -6.27
N GLY A 603 18.53 -30.88 -7.31
CA GLY A 603 18.41 -31.33 -8.70
C GLY A 603 17.22 -30.75 -9.47
N GLY A 604 16.35 -29.99 -8.84
CA GLY A 604 15.28 -29.25 -9.50
C GLY A 604 15.77 -27.97 -10.18
N PRO A 605 14.98 -27.43 -11.14
CA PRO A 605 15.36 -26.25 -11.94
C PRO A 605 15.45 -24.94 -11.14
N LEU A 606 14.89 -24.89 -9.93
CA LEU A 606 14.92 -23.73 -9.04
C LEU A 606 15.81 -23.97 -7.81
N HIS A 607 16.56 -25.09 -7.79
CA HIS A 607 17.45 -25.43 -6.67
C HIS A 607 18.51 -24.34 -6.42
N GLY A 608 18.61 -23.91 -5.19
CA GLY A 608 19.57 -22.89 -4.75
C GLY A 608 19.16 -21.44 -5.08
N ILE A 609 17.95 -21.23 -5.60
CA ILE A 609 17.38 -19.89 -5.78
C ILE A 609 16.68 -19.43 -4.50
N PHE A 610 15.91 -20.31 -3.83
CA PHE A 610 15.23 -20.09 -2.55
C PHE A 610 15.06 -21.39 -1.77
#